data_690f72b78bfa836905eb2ee310264a72
#
_entry.id   690f72b78bfa836905eb2ee310264a72
#
_cell.length_a   1.000
_cell.length_b   1.000
_cell.length_c   1.000
_cell.angle_alpha   90.00
_cell.angle_beta   90.00
_cell.angle_gamma   90.00
#
_symmetry.space_group_name_H-M   'P 1'
#
loop_
_entity.id
_entity.type
_entity.pdbx_description
1 polymer ?
#
loop_
_entity_poly.entity_id
_entity_poly.type
_entity_poly.pdbx_seq_one_letter_code
_entity_poly.pdbx_strand_id
1 'polypeptide(L)'
;DWSSDVCSSILQYIAPYNDVVSLRAPLVLHAPEDVSAGAYSWFHDAVPSGDDLDHDIAAAARAVDQWVDDHIPATRDVVPIGFSQGGAVAVHLLRMHPERYRAVINLSGFLAPAGVPGTAPADDRLADFEIPVYFGYGKNDAVIPKYELFAAAAWLEEHTWLTTKSYRGLDHAVSLDEFSDIRQWLVLHDIASGVL
;
A
#
# COMPACT_ATOMS: atom_id res chain seq x y z
N ASP A 1 -18.60 -6.65 -2.43
CA ASP A 1 -18.32 -5.23 -2.30
C ASP A 1 -17.19 -5.08 -1.28
N TRP A 2 -15.96 -4.97 -1.75
CA TRP A 2 -14.85 -4.45 -0.94
C TRP A 2 -15.03 -2.93 -0.85
N SER A 3 -16.18 -2.56 -0.30
CA SER A 3 -16.53 -1.18 -0.08
C SER A 3 -15.63 -0.58 0.99
N SER A 4 -15.59 0.74 1.03
CA SER A 4 -14.92 1.51 2.08
C SER A 4 -15.24 0.99 3.49
N ASP A 5 -16.44 0.40 3.70
CA ASP A 5 -16.87 -0.11 5.01
C ASP A 5 -16.14 -1.38 5.44
N VAL A 6 -15.85 -2.31 4.50
CA VAL A 6 -15.07 -3.53 4.80
C VAL A 6 -13.62 -3.17 5.09
N CYS A 7 -13.01 -2.32 4.26
CA CYS A 7 -11.64 -1.85 4.50
C CYS A 7 -11.55 -1.10 5.83
N SER A 8 -12.51 -0.23 6.15
CA SER A 8 -12.55 0.50 7.43
C SER A 8 -12.66 -0.46 8.61
N SER A 9 -13.47 -1.51 8.51
CA SER A 9 -13.61 -2.52 9.57
C SER A 9 -12.32 -3.30 9.79
N ILE A 10 -11.63 -3.69 8.72
CA ILE A 10 -10.32 -4.36 8.77
C ILE A 10 -9.27 -3.45 9.43
N LEU A 11 -9.21 -2.20 9.00
CA LEU A 11 -8.26 -1.23 9.54
C LEU A 11 -8.52 -0.94 11.02
N GLN A 12 -9.78 -0.86 11.45
CA GLN A 12 -10.15 -0.74 12.87
C GLN A 12 -9.73 -1.97 13.67
N TYR A 13 -9.77 -3.16 13.09
CA TYR A 13 -9.27 -4.37 13.74
C TYR A 13 -7.74 -4.35 13.90
N ILE A 14 -7.01 -3.89 12.89
CA ILE A 14 -5.55 -3.79 12.89
C ILE A 14 -5.07 -2.71 13.87
N ALA A 15 -5.70 -1.54 13.85
CA ALA A 15 -5.28 -0.36 14.60
C ALA A 15 -6.47 0.32 15.32
N PRO A 16 -7.07 -0.33 16.35
CA PRO A 16 -8.34 0.10 16.95
C PRO A 16 -8.28 1.46 17.65
N TYR A 17 -7.08 1.96 17.95
CA TYR A 17 -6.89 3.24 18.64
C TYR A 17 -6.36 4.34 17.72
N ASN A 18 -6.28 4.09 16.43
CA ASN A 18 -5.84 5.06 15.44
C ASN A 18 -7.05 5.58 14.65
N ASP A 19 -6.95 6.83 14.19
CA ASP A 19 -7.91 7.33 13.21
C ASP A 19 -7.68 6.61 11.88
N VAL A 20 -8.76 6.17 11.25
CA VAL A 20 -8.71 5.39 10.03
C VAL A 20 -9.51 6.08 8.93
N VAL A 21 -8.92 6.19 7.75
CA VAL A 21 -9.58 6.68 6.54
C VAL A 21 -9.40 5.64 5.44
N SER A 22 -10.49 5.28 4.77
CA SER A 22 -10.46 4.40 3.60
C SER A 22 -10.68 5.21 2.33
N LEU A 23 -9.67 5.27 1.46
CA LEU A 23 -9.75 5.93 0.17
C LEU A 23 -10.20 4.92 -0.90
N ARG A 24 -11.16 5.33 -1.72
CA ARG A 24 -11.63 4.56 -2.86
C ARG A 24 -10.84 4.94 -4.10
N ALA A 25 -10.37 3.95 -4.86
CA ALA A 25 -9.77 4.18 -6.16
C ALA A 25 -10.75 4.87 -7.13
N PRO A 26 -10.28 5.82 -7.96
CA PRO A 26 -11.16 6.74 -8.70
C PRO A 26 -11.77 6.13 -9.96
N LEU A 27 -11.17 5.08 -10.53
CA LEU A 27 -11.57 4.52 -11.81
C LEU A 27 -12.57 3.38 -11.61
N VAL A 28 -13.68 3.42 -12.33
CA VAL A 28 -14.70 2.36 -12.33
C VAL A 28 -14.40 1.39 -13.45
N LEU A 29 -13.98 0.17 -13.11
CA LEU A 29 -13.69 -0.88 -14.10
C LEU A 29 -14.95 -1.47 -14.72
N HIS A 30 -16.02 -1.60 -13.92
CA HIS A 30 -17.34 -2.04 -14.39
C HIS A 30 -18.38 -1.21 -13.65
N ALA A 31 -19.27 -0.57 -14.38
CA ALA A 31 -20.47 0.04 -13.79
C ALA A 31 -21.49 -1.09 -13.63
N PRO A 32 -21.74 -1.60 -12.42
CA PRO A 32 -22.81 -2.56 -12.23
C PRO A 32 -24.15 -1.85 -12.36
N GLU A 33 -25.19 -2.58 -12.78
CA GLU A 33 -26.57 -2.10 -12.69
C GLU A 33 -26.97 -1.78 -11.23
N ASP A 34 -26.15 -2.26 -10.27
CA ASP A 34 -26.29 -1.98 -8.84
C ASP A 34 -24.99 -1.28 -8.34
N VAL A 35 -25.12 -0.02 -7.93
CA VAL A 35 -24.00 0.88 -7.55
C VAL A 35 -23.22 0.39 -6.31
N SER A 36 -23.75 -0.59 -5.56
CA SER A 36 -23.14 -1.15 -4.36
C SER A 36 -21.98 -2.12 -4.64
N ALA A 37 -21.84 -2.64 -5.87
CA ALA A 37 -20.90 -3.70 -6.22
C ALA A 37 -19.86 -3.29 -7.28
N GLY A 38 -19.55 -1.99 -7.45
CA GLY A 38 -18.58 -1.50 -8.44
C GLY A 38 -17.15 -1.97 -8.14
N ALA A 39 -16.48 -2.54 -9.12
CA ALA A 39 -15.05 -2.75 -9.06
C ALA A 39 -14.33 -1.42 -9.37
N TYR A 40 -13.40 -1.03 -8.50
CA TYR A 40 -12.63 0.21 -8.62
C TYR A 40 -11.15 -0.11 -8.86
N SER A 41 -10.47 0.77 -9.60
CA SER A 41 -9.06 0.63 -9.93
C SER A 41 -8.30 1.92 -9.70
N TRP A 42 -7.04 1.80 -9.31
CA TRP A 42 -6.08 2.89 -9.28
C TRP A 42 -5.46 3.14 -10.65
N PHE A 43 -5.56 2.18 -11.57
CA PHE A 43 -4.90 2.18 -12.87
C PHE A 43 -5.92 2.09 -14.00
N HIS A 44 -5.60 2.69 -15.15
CA HIS A 44 -6.48 2.70 -16.32
C HIS A 44 -6.65 1.31 -16.93
N ASP A 45 -5.59 0.52 -16.96
CA ASP A 45 -5.61 -0.85 -17.43
C ASP A 45 -5.67 -1.86 -16.27
N ALA A 46 -6.29 -3.00 -16.50
CA ALA A 46 -6.37 -4.07 -15.50
C ALA A 46 -4.98 -4.60 -15.09
N VAL A 47 -4.02 -4.61 -16.02
CA VAL A 47 -2.64 -5.02 -15.80
C VAL A 47 -1.71 -4.06 -16.57
N PRO A 48 -1.52 -2.82 -16.11
CA PRO A 48 -0.59 -1.90 -16.73
C PRO A 48 0.86 -2.39 -16.55
N SER A 49 1.74 -2.03 -17.47
CA SER A 49 3.15 -2.40 -17.41
C SER A 49 4.04 -1.31 -18.02
N GLY A 50 5.33 -1.33 -17.70
CA GLY A 50 6.29 -0.37 -18.26
C GLY A 50 5.91 1.08 -17.98
N ASP A 51 5.99 1.92 -19.00
CA ASP A 51 5.74 3.36 -18.92
C ASP A 51 4.29 3.68 -18.51
N ASP A 52 3.31 2.88 -18.94
CA ASP A 52 1.90 3.07 -18.57
C ASP A 52 1.69 2.84 -17.07
N LEU A 53 2.34 1.83 -16.49
CA LEU A 53 2.32 1.61 -15.06
C LEU A 53 2.99 2.77 -14.29
N ASP A 54 4.13 3.27 -14.77
CA ASP A 54 4.82 4.40 -14.15
C ASP A 54 3.93 5.65 -14.12
N HIS A 55 3.23 5.94 -15.22
CA HIS A 55 2.33 7.09 -15.29
C HIS A 55 1.11 6.93 -14.39
N ASP A 56 0.46 5.78 -14.42
CA ASP A 56 -0.76 5.51 -13.65
C ASP A 56 -0.49 5.54 -12.14
N ILE A 57 0.55 4.85 -11.69
CA ILE A 57 0.88 4.77 -10.27
C ILE A 57 1.34 6.13 -9.73
N ALA A 58 2.13 6.88 -10.50
CA ALA A 58 2.54 8.22 -10.11
C ALA A 58 1.35 9.20 -10.07
N ALA A 59 0.38 9.06 -10.96
CA ALA A 59 -0.85 9.84 -10.92
C ALA A 59 -1.71 9.48 -9.69
N ALA A 60 -1.88 8.19 -9.41
CA ALA A 60 -2.61 7.70 -8.24
C ALA A 60 -1.94 8.17 -6.94
N ALA A 61 -0.62 8.01 -6.82
CA ALA A 61 0.12 8.44 -5.63
C ALA A 61 0.02 9.96 -5.42
N ARG A 62 0.18 10.78 -6.47
CA ARG A 62 -0.01 12.24 -6.36
C ARG A 62 -1.41 12.62 -5.89
N ALA A 63 -2.45 11.92 -6.37
CA ALA A 63 -3.82 12.19 -5.95
C ALA A 63 -4.06 11.86 -4.47
N VAL A 64 -3.48 10.75 -3.99
CA VAL A 64 -3.54 10.37 -2.56
C VAL A 64 -2.72 11.35 -1.71
N ASP A 65 -1.52 11.69 -2.13
CA ASP A 65 -0.62 12.64 -1.44
C ASP A 65 -1.28 14.02 -1.28
N GLN A 66 -1.87 14.53 -2.36
CA GLN A 66 -2.65 15.77 -2.33
C GLN A 66 -3.85 15.68 -1.37
N TRP A 67 -4.56 14.56 -1.38
CA TRP A 67 -5.68 14.36 -0.45
C TRP A 67 -5.19 14.36 1.00
N VAL A 68 -4.06 13.72 1.28
CA VAL A 68 -3.44 13.69 2.61
C VAL A 68 -3.06 15.10 3.05
N ASP A 69 -2.44 15.89 2.20
CA ASP A 69 -2.05 17.28 2.50
C ASP A 69 -3.25 18.19 2.76
N ASP A 70 -4.34 18.00 2.02
CA ASP A 70 -5.56 18.82 2.15
C ASP A 70 -6.38 18.48 3.42
N HIS A 71 -6.29 17.24 3.93
CA HIS A 71 -7.20 16.75 4.97
C HIS A 71 -6.52 16.36 6.28
N ILE A 72 -5.21 16.06 6.26
CA ILE A 72 -4.49 15.59 7.44
C ILE A 72 -3.39 16.59 7.80
N PRO A 73 -3.46 17.22 8.99
CA PRO A 73 -2.43 18.17 9.42
C PRO A 73 -1.02 17.57 9.34
N ALA A 74 -0.04 18.37 8.89
CA ALA A 74 1.36 17.92 8.76
C ALA A 74 1.99 17.45 10.09
N THR A 75 1.39 17.79 11.23
CA THR A 75 1.81 17.33 12.56
C THR A 75 1.30 15.94 12.93
N ARG A 76 0.46 15.34 12.10
CA ARG A 76 -0.07 13.98 12.31
C ARG A 76 0.72 12.99 11.47
N ASP A 77 1.12 11.91 12.10
CA ASP A 77 1.71 10.76 11.41
C ASP A 77 0.69 10.10 10.50
N VAL A 78 1.12 9.70 9.31
CA VAL A 78 0.31 8.96 8.33
C VAL A 78 1.00 7.65 8.00
N VAL A 79 0.23 6.57 8.02
CA VAL A 79 0.68 5.22 7.66
C VAL A 79 -0.22 4.69 6.56
N PRO A 80 0.19 4.78 5.29
CA PRO A 80 -0.52 4.13 4.20
C PRO A 80 -0.53 2.61 4.36
N ILE A 81 -1.69 2.02 4.15
CA ILE A 81 -1.86 0.57 4.05
C ILE A 81 -2.63 0.25 2.78
N GLY A 82 -2.15 -0.72 2.02
CA GLY A 82 -2.82 -1.11 0.79
C GLY A 82 -2.63 -2.58 0.44
N PHE A 83 -3.62 -3.12 -0.27
CA PHE A 83 -3.60 -4.48 -0.81
C PHE A 83 -3.54 -4.44 -2.33
N SER A 84 -2.74 -5.32 -2.95
CA SER A 84 -2.62 -5.44 -4.40
C SER A 84 -2.23 -4.11 -5.06
N GLN A 85 -3.02 -3.57 -5.99
CA GLN A 85 -2.82 -2.22 -6.54
C GLN A 85 -2.67 -1.15 -5.45
N GLY A 86 -3.48 -1.21 -4.39
CA GLY A 86 -3.39 -0.30 -3.25
C GLY A 86 -2.06 -0.41 -2.50
N GLY A 87 -1.50 -1.63 -2.40
CA GLY A 87 -0.16 -1.87 -1.84
C GLY A 87 0.94 -1.25 -2.68
N ALA A 88 0.83 -1.36 -4.01
CA ALA A 88 1.74 -0.71 -4.93
C ALA A 88 1.68 0.82 -4.80
N VAL A 89 0.48 1.41 -4.74
CA VAL A 89 0.30 2.86 -4.52
C VAL A 89 0.86 3.28 -3.16
N ALA A 90 0.61 2.51 -2.09
CA ALA A 90 1.13 2.83 -0.75
C ALA A 90 2.66 2.91 -0.72
N VAL A 91 3.37 1.99 -1.37
CA VAL A 91 4.84 2.08 -1.53
C VAL A 91 5.23 3.27 -2.40
N HIS A 92 4.48 3.53 -3.47
CA HIS A 92 4.82 4.61 -4.39
C HIS A 92 4.71 6.00 -3.75
N LEU A 93 3.90 6.17 -2.70
CA LEU A 93 3.87 7.38 -1.89
C LEU A 93 5.24 7.70 -1.28
N LEU A 94 5.99 6.70 -0.81
CA LEU A 94 7.37 6.89 -0.34
C LEU A 94 8.31 7.33 -1.46
N ARG A 95 8.12 6.80 -2.66
CA ARG A 95 8.92 7.13 -3.84
C ARG A 95 8.65 8.55 -4.36
N MET A 96 7.53 9.15 -3.93
CA MET A 96 7.15 10.53 -4.23
C MET A 96 7.55 11.50 -3.12
N HIS A 97 7.15 11.21 -1.86
CA HIS A 97 7.21 12.14 -0.73
C HIS A 97 7.50 11.40 0.59
N PRO A 98 8.69 10.81 0.77
CA PRO A 98 9.01 9.95 1.91
C PRO A 98 8.85 10.64 3.27
N GLU A 99 9.17 11.92 3.37
CA GLU A 99 9.10 12.71 4.60
C GLU A 99 7.68 12.88 5.17
N ARG A 100 6.64 12.58 4.38
CA ARG A 100 5.24 12.71 4.78
C ARG A 100 4.73 11.50 5.55
N TYR A 101 5.36 10.35 5.37
CA TYR A 101 4.84 9.07 5.83
C TYR A 101 5.71 8.46 6.92
N ARG A 102 5.08 8.07 8.05
CA ARG A 102 5.76 7.46 9.20
C ARG A 102 6.21 6.03 8.94
N ALA A 103 5.43 5.28 8.18
CA ALA A 103 5.65 3.88 7.80
C ALA A 103 4.73 3.51 6.65
N VAL A 104 4.91 2.34 6.02
CA VAL A 104 4.01 1.80 5.00
C VAL A 104 3.72 0.33 5.25
N ILE A 105 2.49 -0.10 4.96
CA ILE A 105 2.08 -1.50 4.97
C ILE A 105 1.63 -1.88 3.55
N ASN A 106 2.42 -2.73 2.91
CA ASN A 106 2.16 -3.28 1.58
C ASN A 106 1.71 -4.75 1.72
N LEU A 107 0.51 -5.06 1.25
CA LEU A 107 -0.06 -6.41 1.26
C LEU A 107 -0.21 -6.90 -0.18
N SER A 108 0.58 -7.88 -0.58
CA SER A 108 0.62 -8.45 -1.93
C SER A 108 0.69 -7.42 -3.06
N GLY A 109 1.30 -6.26 -2.82
CA GLY A 109 1.53 -5.25 -3.84
C GLY A 109 2.83 -5.51 -4.62
N PHE A 110 3.03 -4.72 -5.66
CA PHE A 110 4.17 -4.78 -6.58
C PHE A 110 4.79 -3.40 -6.76
N LEU A 111 5.85 -3.28 -7.59
CA LEU A 111 6.51 -2.01 -7.87
C LEU A 111 6.34 -1.60 -9.34
N ALA A 112 6.19 -0.31 -9.56
CA ALA A 112 6.39 0.27 -10.89
C ALA A 112 7.89 0.36 -11.20
N PRO A 113 8.29 0.21 -12.47
CA PRO A 113 9.71 0.22 -12.87
C PRO A 113 10.44 1.53 -12.58
N ALA A 114 9.73 2.67 -12.59
CA ALA A 114 10.30 4.03 -12.53
C ALA A 114 11.23 4.35 -13.71
N GLY A 115 10.95 3.78 -14.87
CA GLY A 115 11.66 4.06 -16.11
C GLY A 115 11.39 5.46 -16.66
N VAL A 116 10.20 6.00 -16.36
CA VAL A 116 9.79 7.34 -16.80
C VAL A 116 10.31 8.40 -15.84
N PRO A 117 11.10 9.38 -16.30
CA PRO A 117 11.66 10.41 -15.43
C PRO A 117 10.57 11.20 -14.66
N GLY A 118 10.79 11.37 -13.35
CA GLY A 118 9.89 12.14 -12.47
C GLY A 118 8.68 11.36 -11.96
N THR A 119 8.56 10.07 -12.26
CA THR A 119 7.51 9.22 -11.68
C THR A 119 7.85 8.69 -10.29
N ALA A 120 9.12 8.61 -9.93
CA ALA A 120 9.61 8.20 -8.61
C ALA A 120 10.80 9.08 -8.16
N PRO A 121 10.57 10.40 -7.90
CA PRO A 121 11.65 11.37 -7.71
C PRO A 121 12.44 11.20 -6.41
N ALA A 122 11.98 10.39 -5.47
CA ALA A 122 12.66 10.19 -4.19
C ALA A 122 13.49 8.90 -4.11
N ASP A 123 13.50 8.06 -5.15
CA ASP A 123 14.18 6.76 -5.10
C ASP A 123 15.65 6.89 -4.68
N ASP A 124 16.41 7.83 -5.26
CA ASP A 124 17.83 8.02 -4.98
C ASP A 124 18.14 8.38 -3.51
N ARG A 125 17.18 8.88 -2.76
CA ARG A 125 17.33 9.35 -1.37
C ARG A 125 16.47 8.59 -0.36
N LEU A 126 15.62 7.68 -0.80
CA LEU A 126 14.65 7.02 0.06
C LEU A 126 15.32 6.23 1.20
N ALA A 127 16.45 5.60 0.92
CA ALA A 127 17.21 4.85 1.92
C ALA A 127 17.67 5.72 3.12
N ASP A 128 17.89 7.01 2.91
CA ASP A 128 18.34 7.93 3.96
C ASP A 128 17.29 8.16 5.05
N PHE A 129 16.01 7.84 4.77
CA PHE A 129 14.90 8.04 5.71
C PHE A 129 14.67 6.85 6.64
N GLU A 130 15.22 5.67 6.33
CA GLU A 130 15.05 4.45 7.14
C GLU A 130 13.57 4.17 7.50
N ILE A 131 12.64 4.43 6.59
CA ILE A 131 11.20 4.31 6.85
C ILE A 131 10.82 2.85 7.04
N PRO A 132 10.14 2.50 8.16
CA PRO A 132 9.65 1.15 8.37
C PRO A 132 8.62 0.75 7.31
N VAL A 133 8.83 -0.39 6.65
CA VAL A 133 7.89 -0.97 5.70
C VAL A 133 7.58 -2.40 6.09
N TYR A 134 6.29 -2.70 6.21
CA TYR A 134 5.81 -4.07 6.31
C TYR A 134 5.39 -4.56 4.93
N PHE A 135 5.93 -5.70 4.49
CA PHE A 135 5.55 -6.34 3.24
C PHE A 135 5.08 -7.77 3.50
N GLY A 136 3.75 -7.99 3.41
CA GLY A 136 3.10 -9.28 3.56
C GLY A 136 2.59 -9.83 2.23
N TYR A 137 2.69 -11.15 2.00
CA TYR A 137 2.12 -11.79 0.82
C TYR A 137 1.84 -13.29 1.00
N GLY A 138 0.88 -13.80 0.24
CA GLY A 138 0.56 -15.23 0.16
C GLY A 138 1.58 -16.02 -0.66
N LYS A 139 2.05 -17.18 -0.15
CA LYS A 139 2.96 -18.05 -0.91
C LYS A 139 2.31 -18.69 -2.13
N ASN A 140 0.98 -18.79 -2.14
CA ASN A 140 0.19 -19.37 -3.21
C ASN A 140 -0.44 -18.28 -4.11
N ASP A 141 -0.05 -17.02 -3.94
CA ASP A 141 -0.53 -15.93 -4.78
C ASP A 141 -0.33 -16.25 -6.26
N ALA A 142 -1.45 -16.34 -6.99
CA ALA A 142 -1.48 -16.64 -8.42
C ALA A 142 -1.82 -15.40 -9.26
N VAL A 143 -2.11 -14.26 -8.62
CA VAL A 143 -2.44 -13.00 -9.29
C VAL A 143 -1.18 -12.17 -9.51
N ILE A 144 -0.39 -11.97 -8.44
CA ILE A 144 0.89 -11.29 -8.55
C ILE A 144 1.98 -12.34 -8.77
N PRO A 145 2.70 -12.30 -9.91
CA PRO A 145 3.78 -13.25 -10.18
C PRO A 145 4.86 -13.22 -9.09
N LYS A 146 5.38 -14.38 -8.73
CA LYS A 146 6.40 -14.49 -7.67
C LYS A 146 7.64 -13.64 -7.93
N TYR A 147 8.03 -13.48 -9.18
CA TYR A 147 9.19 -12.65 -9.52
C TYR A 147 8.93 -11.16 -9.21
N GLU A 148 7.69 -10.67 -9.34
CA GLU A 148 7.30 -9.32 -8.96
C GLU A 148 7.34 -9.14 -7.43
N LEU A 149 6.82 -10.11 -6.67
CA LEU A 149 6.87 -10.09 -5.20
C LEU A 149 8.32 -10.10 -4.70
N PHE A 150 9.19 -10.90 -5.32
CA PHE A 150 10.60 -10.96 -4.95
C PHE A 150 11.37 -9.70 -5.37
N ALA A 151 11.07 -9.14 -6.54
CA ALA A 151 11.65 -7.88 -6.97
C ALA A 151 11.24 -6.75 -6.04
N ALA A 152 9.96 -6.70 -5.64
CA ALA A 152 9.47 -5.73 -4.67
C ALA A 152 10.18 -5.87 -3.31
N ALA A 153 10.31 -7.10 -2.79
CA ALA A 153 11.01 -7.35 -1.53
C ALA A 153 12.47 -6.91 -1.59
N ALA A 154 13.20 -7.27 -2.65
CA ALA A 154 14.60 -6.91 -2.81
C ALA A 154 14.81 -5.39 -2.90
N TRP A 155 13.97 -4.69 -3.68
CA TRP A 155 14.03 -3.24 -3.79
C TRP A 155 13.71 -2.56 -2.46
N LEU A 156 12.66 -3.01 -1.76
CA LEU A 156 12.29 -2.46 -0.45
C LEU A 156 13.39 -2.69 0.60
N GLU A 157 14.07 -3.83 0.59
CA GLU A 157 15.20 -4.13 1.49
C GLU A 157 16.37 -3.17 1.27
N GLU A 158 16.60 -2.74 0.03
CA GLU A 158 17.66 -1.78 -0.30
C GLU A 158 17.31 -0.34 0.09
N HIS A 159 16.01 0.03 0.08
CA HIS A 159 15.57 1.43 0.18
C HIS A 159 14.84 1.77 1.47
N THR A 160 14.52 0.80 2.33
CA THR A 160 13.67 1.00 3.52
C THR A 160 14.09 0.11 4.68
N TRP A 161 13.53 0.33 5.86
CA TRP A 161 13.64 -0.61 6.97
C TRP A 161 12.56 -1.69 6.85
N LEU A 162 12.85 -2.71 6.03
CA LEU A 162 11.89 -3.73 5.61
C LEU A 162 11.65 -4.81 6.67
N THR A 163 10.37 -5.13 6.89
CA THR A 163 9.91 -6.38 7.51
C THR A 163 9.10 -7.18 6.48
N THR A 164 9.62 -8.32 6.04
CA THR A 164 8.91 -9.19 5.08
C THR A 164 8.29 -10.40 5.78
N LYS A 165 7.02 -10.68 5.47
CA LYS A 165 6.28 -11.86 5.93
C LYS A 165 5.63 -12.58 4.74
N SER A 166 5.71 -13.91 4.73
CA SER A 166 5.06 -14.73 3.69
C SER A 166 4.22 -15.83 4.31
N TYR A 167 2.98 -15.96 3.87
CA TYR A 167 1.97 -16.82 4.49
C TYR A 167 1.74 -18.08 3.66
N ARG A 168 1.96 -19.26 4.29
CA ARG A 168 1.77 -20.55 3.63
C ARG A 168 0.28 -20.82 3.43
N GLY A 169 -0.09 -21.26 2.23
CA GLY A 169 -1.48 -21.60 1.88
C GLY A 169 -2.37 -20.40 1.61
N LEU A 170 -1.85 -19.19 1.75
CA LEU A 170 -2.56 -17.96 1.42
C LEU A 170 -2.38 -17.66 -0.08
N ASP A 171 -3.50 -17.44 -0.76
CA ASP A 171 -3.58 -16.99 -2.14
C ASP A 171 -3.45 -15.45 -2.23
N HIS A 172 -4.00 -14.81 -3.28
CA HIS A 172 -4.08 -13.34 -3.37
C HIS A 172 -5.17 -12.80 -2.44
N ALA A 173 -4.88 -12.80 -1.15
CA ALA A 173 -5.81 -12.43 -0.09
C ALA A 173 -5.02 -11.97 1.15
N VAL A 174 -5.73 -11.49 2.16
CA VAL A 174 -5.20 -11.19 3.50
C VAL A 174 -5.74 -12.19 4.52
N SER A 175 -5.03 -12.40 5.62
CA SER A 175 -5.42 -13.37 6.65
C SER A 175 -5.43 -12.77 8.05
N LEU A 176 -6.13 -13.45 8.98
CA LEU A 176 -6.12 -13.03 10.39
C LEU A 176 -4.74 -13.13 11.03
N ASP A 177 -3.92 -14.11 10.63
CA ASP A 177 -2.53 -14.24 11.09
C ASP A 177 -1.72 -13.03 10.62
N GLU A 178 -1.87 -12.61 9.37
CA GLU A 178 -1.24 -11.42 8.83
C GLU A 178 -1.67 -10.15 9.57
N PHE A 179 -2.95 -9.99 9.87
CA PHE A 179 -3.44 -8.87 10.67
C PHE A 179 -2.87 -8.87 12.08
N SER A 180 -2.70 -10.05 12.71
CA SER A 180 -2.05 -10.17 14.01
C SER A 180 -0.58 -9.75 13.95
N ASP A 181 0.14 -10.17 12.92
CA ASP A 181 1.54 -9.79 12.70
C ASP A 181 1.66 -8.26 12.48
N ILE A 182 0.77 -7.66 11.69
CA ILE A 182 0.74 -6.21 11.46
C ILE A 182 0.51 -5.45 12.78
N ARG A 183 -0.44 -5.88 13.61
CA ARG A 183 -0.68 -5.25 14.92
C ARG A 183 0.57 -5.24 15.79
N GLN A 184 1.27 -6.37 15.87
CA GLN A 184 2.52 -6.48 16.62
C GLN A 184 3.60 -5.57 16.04
N TRP A 185 3.70 -5.53 14.71
CA TRP A 185 4.65 -4.68 14.00
C TRP A 185 4.40 -3.18 14.26
N LEU A 186 3.14 -2.74 14.24
CA LEU A 186 2.77 -1.36 14.55
C LEU A 186 3.17 -0.96 15.97
N VAL A 187 3.01 -1.87 16.94
CA VAL A 187 3.43 -1.64 18.34
C VAL A 187 4.95 -1.58 18.45
N LEU A 188 5.68 -2.47 17.77
CA LEU A 188 7.15 -2.50 17.80
C LEU A 188 7.80 -1.26 17.20
N HIS A 189 7.10 -0.58 16.30
CA HIS A 189 7.55 0.67 15.67
C HIS A 189 6.96 1.94 16.28
N ASP A 190 6.33 1.84 17.46
CA ASP A 190 5.70 2.97 18.16
C ASP A 190 4.67 3.74 17.31
N ILE A 191 3.96 3.02 16.42
CA ILE A 191 2.93 3.58 15.53
C ILE A 191 1.54 3.44 16.15
N ALA A 192 1.28 2.34 16.84
CA ALA A 192 0.04 2.10 17.57
C ALA A 192 0.31 2.02 19.07
N SER A 193 -0.66 2.46 19.89
CA SER A 193 -0.58 2.28 21.33
C SER A 193 -0.60 0.78 21.65
N GLY A 194 0.38 0.30 22.42
CA GLY A 194 0.48 -1.08 22.88
C GLY A 194 -0.56 -1.49 23.94
N VAL A 195 -1.64 -0.74 24.09
CA VAL A 195 -2.76 -1.10 24.96
C VAL A 195 -3.57 -2.19 24.27
N LEU A 196 -3.34 -3.43 24.72
CA LEU A 196 -4.12 -4.60 24.32
C LEU A 196 -5.36 -4.71 25.21
#